data_5432185723eca2fc1e7fedf7031c1cc1
#
_entry.id   5432185723eca2fc1e7fedf7031c1cc1
#
_cell.length_a   1.000
_cell.length_b   1.000
_cell.length_c   1.000
_cell.angle_alpha   90.00
_cell.angle_beta   90.00
_cell.angle_gamma   90.00
#
_symmetry.space_group_name_H-M   'P 1'
#
loop_
_entity.id
_entity.type
_entity.pdbx_description
1 polymer ?
#
loop_
_entity_poly.entity_id
_entity_poly.type
_entity_poly.pdbx_seq_one_letter_code
_entity_poly.pdbx_strand_id
1 'polypeptide(L)'
;MKQYLDVLKQIRDNGFDKPDRTGTGRRSIFGVQMRFDLSDGSLPLVTTRSIPTDKFIKELLWFISGFTNNKLLNEQNVNIWNLWAVKEQDIEDFYEKYVKANIREQIINHYEQNKQKIDLNELTNKITEHKNMFLKTVGEQRIGLIGPMYGFLWRNAPGTYHNPFKSHREYDDIPSDKLEYYQEEYLKTHNPNSLLGADPEFRKFALASYLSTIDQLNELVVNLKKDPYSSRLVVTALVPQFFSIPGFLPQENVMMDKGCLYPCHMLYQCFVSPAKEEDGKLRLSLKMTQR
;
A
#
# COMPACT_ATOMS: atom_id res chain seq x y z
N MET A 1 25.35 -18.97 4.56
CA MET A 1 25.12 -17.70 3.78
C MET A 1 26.19 -17.41 2.72
N LYS A 2 26.74 -18.49 2.11
CA LYS A 2 27.75 -18.36 1.04
C LYS A 2 27.22 -17.52 -0.14
N GLN A 3 25.97 -17.74 -0.56
CA GLN A 3 25.31 -17.05 -1.67
C GLN A 3 25.33 -15.51 -1.48
N TYR A 4 25.07 -15.04 -0.26
CA TYR A 4 25.14 -13.60 0.05
C TYR A 4 26.55 -13.06 -0.06
N LEU A 5 27.55 -13.79 0.48
CA LEU A 5 28.95 -13.40 0.40
C LEU A 5 29.49 -13.39 -1.04
N ASP A 6 29.06 -14.36 -1.86
CA ASP A 6 29.41 -14.43 -3.27
C ASP A 6 28.86 -13.19 -4.04
N VAL A 7 27.63 -12.75 -3.75
CA VAL A 7 27.05 -11.52 -4.33
C VAL A 7 27.82 -10.28 -3.86
N LEU A 8 28.18 -10.17 -2.57
CA LEU A 8 29.00 -9.06 -2.07
C LEU A 8 30.35 -9.00 -2.77
N LYS A 9 31.00 -10.15 -2.97
CA LYS A 9 32.26 -10.25 -3.72
C LYS A 9 32.08 -9.79 -5.17
N GLN A 10 31.01 -10.24 -5.83
CA GLN A 10 30.69 -9.84 -7.19
C GLN A 10 30.46 -8.32 -7.30
N ILE A 11 29.75 -7.71 -6.35
CA ILE A 11 29.55 -6.25 -6.29
C ILE A 11 30.89 -5.54 -6.10
N ARG A 12 31.73 -6.02 -5.19
CA ARG A 12 33.03 -5.45 -4.92
C ARG A 12 33.95 -5.46 -6.17
N ASP A 13 34.00 -6.60 -6.86
CA ASP A 13 34.95 -6.83 -7.94
C ASP A 13 34.44 -6.26 -9.29
N ASN A 14 33.12 -6.31 -9.56
CA ASN A 14 32.54 -5.94 -10.85
C ASN A 14 31.48 -4.83 -10.79
N GLY A 15 31.25 -4.23 -9.62
CA GLY A 15 30.21 -3.21 -9.44
C GLY A 15 30.63 -1.85 -9.97
N PHE A 16 29.62 -1.02 -10.23
CA PHE A 16 29.77 0.38 -10.64
C PHE A 16 29.46 1.30 -9.47
N ASP A 17 30.29 2.32 -9.27
CA ASP A 17 30.05 3.35 -8.27
C ASP A 17 29.00 4.33 -8.80
N LYS A 18 28.01 4.64 -7.99
CA LYS A 18 26.90 5.54 -8.30
C LYS A 18 26.67 6.54 -7.17
N PRO A 19 26.33 7.79 -7.47
CA PRO A 19 25.84 8.71 -6.46
C PRO A 19 24.54 8.17 -5.85
N ASP A 20 24.27 8.55 -4.61
CA ASP A 20 23.01 8.33 -3.96
C ASP A 20 22.49 9.65 -3.33
N ARG A 21 21.25 9.63 -2.85
CA ARG A 21 20.61 10.81 -2.24
C ARG A 21 21.26 11.24 -0.92
N THR A 22 22.06 10.38 -0.28
CA THR A 22 22.71 10.66 1.01
C THR A 22 24.10 11.27 0.84
N GLY A 23 24.62 11.30 -0.39
CA GLY A 23 25.96 11.79 -0.70
C GLY A 23 27.10 10.81 -0.37
N THR A 24 26.81 9.67 0.23
CA THR A 24 27.84 8.64 0.54
C THR A 24 28.22 7.82 -0.67
N GLY A 25 27.34 7.76 -1.68
CA GLY A 25 27.51 6.90 -2.84
C GLY A 25 27.22 5.43 -2.56
N ARG A 26 27.13 4.66 -3.61
CA ARG A 26 26.92 3.20 -3.53
C ARG A 26 27.60 2.48 -4.67
N ARG A 27 28.10 1.26 -4.38
CA ARG A 27 28.59 0.34 -5.41
C ARG A 27 27.52 -0.69 -5.70
N SER A 28 27.17 -0.93 -6.95
CA SER A 28 26.07 -1.81 -7.34
C SER A 28 26.33 -2.53 -8.65
N ILE A 29 25.68 -3.69 -8.81
CA ILE A 29 25.53 -4.41 -10.08
C ILE A 29 24.03 -4.53 -10.39
N PHE A 30 23.70 -4.75 -11.67
CA PHE A 30 22.31 -4.94 -12.09
C PHE A 30 21.98 -6.42 -12.19
N GLY A 31 20.91 -6.83 -11.47
CA GLY A 31 20.34 -8.16 -11.59
C GLY A 31 21.21 -9.28 -11.02
N VAL A 32 20.91 -9.73 -9.82
CA VAL A 32 21.50 -10.93 -9.22
C VAL A 32 20.38 -11.88 -8.75
N GLN A 33 20.69 -13.15 -8.69
CA GLN A 33 19.81 -14.16 -8.13
C GLN A 33 20.57 -14.98 -7.07
N MET A 34 19.96 -15.12 -5.89
CA MET A 34 20.43 -16.03 -4.85
C MET A 34 19.43 -17.17 -4.72
N ARG A 35 19.89 -18.41 -4.49
CA ARG A 35 19.07 -19.57 -4.23
C ARG A 35 19.43 -20.16 -2.89
N PHE A 36 18.39 -20.45 -2.10
CA PHE A 36 18.50 -21.04 -0.77
C PHE A 36 17.69 -22.34 -0.75
N ASP A 37 18.30 -23.40 -0.28
CA ASP A 37 17.58 -24.63 0.04
C ASP A 37 17.04 -24.51 1.46
N LEU A 38 15.73 -24.66 1.60
CA LEU A 38 15.01 -24.59 2.86
C LEU A 38 14.43 -25.96 3.27
N SER A 39 14.83 -27.03 2.59
CA SER A 39 14.28 -28.37 2.79
C SER A 39 14.60 -28.94 4.18
N ASP A 40 15.65 -28.45 4.81
CA ASP A 40 16.06 -28.79 6.17
C ASP A 40 15.35 -27.94 7.26
N GLY A 41 14.45 -27.03 6.86
CA GLY A 41 13.76 -26.11 7.77
C GLY A 41 14.61 -24.91 8.24
N SER A 42 15.83 -24.75 7.75
CA SER A 42 16.69 -23.61 8.10
C SER A 42 16.22 -22.32 7.44
N LEU A 43 16.38 -21.19 8.14
CA LEU A 43 16.14 -19.85 7.57
C LEU A 43 17.47 -19.27 7.02
N PRO A 44 17.45 -18.66 5.83
CA PRO A 44 18.63 -18.07 5.21
C PRO A 44 19.01 -16.73 5.85
N LEU A 45 19.34 -16.73 7.14
CA LEU A 45 19.70 -15.56 7.89
C LEU A 45 21.17 -15.18 7.68
N VAL A 46 21.42 -13.89 7.54
CA VAL A 46 22.79 -13.32 7.54
C VAL A 46 23.37 -13.44 8.94
N THR A 47 24.54 -14.06 9.06
CA THR A 47 25.23 -14.27 10.35
C THR A 47 26.33 -13.24 10.65
N THR A 48 26.57 -12.31 9.72
CA THR A 48 27.58 -11.24 9.88
C THR A 48 27.13 -10.12 10.82
N ARG A 49 25.85 -10.11 11.21
CA ARG A 49 25.26 -9.21 12.21
C ARG A 49 24.07 -9.88 12.90
N SER A 50 23.70 -9.36 14.07
CA SER A 50 22.45 -9.79 14.72
C SER A 50 21.23 -9.35 13.91
N ILE A 51 20.33 -10.27 13.65
CA ILE A 51 19.05 -10.02 12.97
C ILE A 51 17.91 -10.22 13.98
N PRO A 52 17.08 -9.23 14.24
CA PRO A 52 15.93 -9.35 15.15
C PRO A 52 14.80 -10.16 14.48
N THR A 53 14.94 -11.48 14.49
CA THR A 53 14.05 -12.41 13.77
C THR A 53 12.60 -12.30 14.20
N ASP A 54 12.33 -12.05 15.47
CA ASP A 54 11.00 -11.83 16.03
C ASP A 54 10.30 -10.63 15.36
N LYS A 55 11.04 -9.54 15.14
CA LYS A 55 10.47 -8.31 14.55
C LYS A 55 10.09 -8.49 13.08
N PHE A 56 10.96 -9.11 12.28
CA PHE A 56 10.60 -9.32 10.87
C PHE A 56 9.51 -10.38 10.69
N ILE A 57 9.41 -11.40 11.56
CA ILE A 57 8.31 -12.35 11.54
C ILE A 57 6.99 -11.65 11.86
N LYS A 58 6.95 -10.80 12.89
CA LYS A 58 5.77 -10.00 13.24
C LYS A 58 5.36 -9.07 12.11
N GLU A 59 6.32 -8.40 11.47
CA GLU A 59 6.07 -7.58 10.28
C GLU A 59 5.48 -8.39 9.13
N LEU A 60 6.05 -9.55 8.82
CA LEU A 60 5.55 -10.42 7.75
C LEU A 60 4.12 -10.90 8.05
N LEU A 61 3.85 -11.34 9.27
CA LEU A 61 2.51 -11.74 9.70
C LEU A 61 1.50 -10.58 9.62
N TRP A 62 1.92 -9.38 9.98
CA TRP A 62 1.12 -8.17 9.85
C TRP A 62 0.77 -7.88 8.38
N PHE A 63 1.71 -8.01 7.44
CA PHE A 63 1.42 -7.92 6.00
C PHE A 63 0.50 -9.04 5.51
N ILE A 64 0.76 -10.30 5.90
CA ILE A 64 -0.08 -11.44 5.53
C ILE A 64 -1.53 -11.26 6.03
N SER A 65 -1.72 -10.60 7.16
CA SER A 65 -3.03 -10.26 7.71
C SER A 65 -3.74 -9.09 7.00
N GLY A 66 -3.09 -8.43 6.04
CA GLY A 66 -3.68 -7.33 5.28
C GLY A 66 -3.61 -5.97 5.95
N PHE A 67 -2.95 -5.85 7.08
CA PHE A 67 -2.89 -4.62 7.85
C PHE A 67 -1.95 -3.57 7.25
N THR A 68 -2.32 -2.31 7.44
CA THR A 68 -1.54 -1.13 7.04
C THR A 68 -1.39 -0.09 8.16
N ASN A 69 -1.99 -0.34 9.32
CA ASN A 69 -1.87 0.56 10.47
C ASN A 69 -0.72 0.12 11.37
N ASN A 70 0.30 0.97 11.47
CA ASN A 70 1.52 0.73 12.22
C ASN A 70 1.31 0.65 13.74
N LYS A 71 0.19 1.14 14.28
CA LYS A 71 -0.13 1.03 15.71
C LYS A 71 -0.11 -0.43 16.19
N LEU A 72 -0.62 -1.35 15.36
CA LEU A 72 -0.63 -2.79 15.66
C LEU A 72 0.78 -3.39 15.76
N LEU A 73 1.74 -2.87 15.03
CA LEU A 73 3.14 -3.28 15.15
C LEU A 73 3.80 -2.66 16.41
N ASN A 74 3.50 -1.40 16.70
CA ASN A 74 4.02 -0.71 17.87
C ASN A 74 3.58 -1.39 19.18
N GLU A 75 2.36 -1.89 19.27
CA GLU A 75 1.85 -2.68 20.39
C GLU A 75 2.66 -3.97 20.61
N GLN A 76 3.32 -4.47 19.58
CA GLN A 76 4.21 -5.63 19.60
C GLN A 76 5.70 -5.26 19.69
N ASN A 77 6.02 -4.00 20.02
CA ASN A 77 7.39 -3.44 20.06
C ASN A 77 8.13 -3.52 18.73
N VAL A 78 7.42 -3.42 17.60
CA VAL A 78 7.96 -3.34 16.24
C VAL A 78 7.72 -1.95 15.70
N ASN A 79 8.76 -1.14 15.64
CA ASN A 79 8.69 0.29 15.31
C ASN A 79 9.35 0.68 13.98
N ILE A 80 9.62 -0.31 13.12
CA ILE A 80 10.35 -0.12 11.85
C ILE A 80 9.62 0.78 10.86
N TRP A 81 8.29 0.90 10.97
CA TRP A 81 7.46 1.75 10.09
C TRP A 81 7.16 3.14 10.64
N ASN A 82 7.63 3.49 11.87
CA ASN A 82 7.33 4.77 12.52
C ASN A 82 7.76 6.02 11.74
N LEU A 83 8.81 5.90 10.91
CA LEU A 83 9.29 7.00 10.08
C LEU A 83 8.36 7.32 8.91
N TRP A 84 7.58 6.35 8.46
CA TRP A 84 6.75 6.46 7.27
C TRP A 84 5.25 6.54 7.57
N ALA A 85 4.85 6.12 8.76
CA ALA A 85 3.47 6.20 9.21
C ALA A 85 3.05 7.65 9.47
N VAL A 86 1.81 7.96 9.15
CA VAL A 86 1.21 9.30 9.37
C VAL A 86 1.08 9.61 10.85
N LYS A 87 1.46 10.83 11.24
CA LYS A 87 1.33 11.40 12.59
C LYS A 87 0.37 12.59 12.56
N GLU A 88 -0.06 13.03 13.70
CA GLU A 88 -0.95 14.21 13.83
C GLU A 88 -0.37 15.44 13.13
N GLN A 89 0.92 15.75 13.34
CA GLN A 89 1.59 16.87 12.71
C GLN A 89 1.59 16.79 11.18
N ASP A 90 1.78 15.60 10.61
CA ASP A 90 1.78 15.41 9.16
C ASP A 90 0.43 15.77 8.54
N ILE A 91 -0.68 15.57 9.28
CA ILE A 91 -2.04 15.89 8.83
C ILE A 91 -2.25 17.40 8.85
N GLU A 92 -1.79 18.09 9.90
CA GLU A 92 -1.85 19.54 9.98
C GLU A 92 -1.03 20.19 8.86
N ASP A 93 0.21 19.73 8.67
CA ASP A 93 1.10 20.24 7.63
C ASP A 93 0.49 20.01 6.22
N PHE A 94 -0.13 18.85 6.01
CA PHE A 94 -0.84 18.55 4.76
C PHE A 94 -2.02 19.50 4.55
N TYR A 95 -2.81 19.77 5.60
CA TYR A 95 -3.92 20.71 5.52
C TYR A 95 -3.44 22.13 5.12
N GLU A 96 -2.45 22.66 5.83
CA GLU A 96 -1.90 23.99 5.57
C GLU A 96 -1.34 24.12 4.16
N LYS A 97 -0.67 23.08 3.68
CA LYS A 97 0.02 23.09 2.39
C LYS A 97 -0.90 22.87 1.18
N TYR A 98 -1.88 21.98 1.29
CA TYR A 98 -2.64 21.52 0.12
C TYR A 98 -4.14 21.79 0.17
N VAL A 99 -4.72 21.99 1.36
CA VAL A 99 -6.18 22.07 1.52
C VAL A 99 -6.63 23.49 1.77
N LYS A 100 -5.97 24.19 2.65
CA LYS A 100 -6.38 25.51 3.17
C LYS A 100 -6.64 26.56 2.08
N ALA A 101 -5.75 26.67 1.08
CA ALA A 101 -5.88 27.65 0.02
C ALA A 101 -7.14 27.42 -0.83
N ASN A 102 -7.41 26.16 -1.17
CA ASN A 102 -8.60 25.75 -1.93
C ASN A 102 -9.89 26.03 -1.13
N ILE A 103 -9.91 25.68 0.16
CA ILE A 103 -11.06 25.95 1.03
C ILE A 103 -11.32 27.44 1.16
N ARG A 104 -10.26 28.25 1.32
CA ARG A 104 -10.39 29.70 1.35
C ARG A 104 -11.04 30.23 0.07
N GLU A 105 -10.59 29.78 -1.08
CA GLU A 105 -11.15 30.17 -2.37
C GLU A 105 -12.61 29.73 -2.53
N GLN A 106 -12.95 28.51 -2.15
CA GLN A 106 -14.33 28.01 -2.19
C GLN A 106 -15.27 28.83 -1.32
N ILE A 107 -14.85 29.22 -0.11
CA ILE A 107 -15.65 30.06 0.78
C ILE A 107 -15.88 31.43 0.13
N ILE A 108 -14.85 32.08 -0.39
CA ILE A 108 -14.96 33.38 -1.04
C ILE A 108 -15.92 33.32 -2.23
N ASN A 109 -15.74 32.36 -3.11
CA ASN A 109 -16.59 32.15 -4.29
C ASN A 109 -18.07 31.95 -3.92
N HIS A 110 -18.31 31.18 -2.83
CA HIS A 110 -19.68 30.97 -2.34
C HIS A 110 -20.35 32.30 -1.92
N TYR A 111 -19.66 33.18 -1.20
CA TYR A 111 -20.18 34.49 -0.79
C TYR A 111 -20.39 35.44 -1.98
N GLU A 112 -19.48 35.45 -2.93
CA GLU A 112 -19.61 36.26 -4.15
C GLU A 112 -20.80 35.81 -5.01
N GLN A 113 -21.01 34.54 -5.19
CA GLN A 113 -22.17 33.99 -5.94
C GLN A 113 -23.51 34.38 -5.30
N ASN A 114 -23.54 34.45 -3.97
CA ASN A 114 -24.74 34.86 -3.21
C ASN A 114 -24.84 36.38 -3.04
N LYS A 115 -23.96 37.18 -3.69
CA LYS A 115 -23.88 38.65 -3.57
C LYS A 115 -23.69 39.12 -2.13
N GLN A 116 -23.03 38.34 -1.32
CA GLN A 116 -22.68 38.61 0.07
C GLN A 116 -21.22 39.02 0.18
N LYS A 117 -20.89 39.83 1.19
CA LYS A 117 -19.49 40.14 1.55
C LYS A 117 -19.13 39.33 2.80
N ILE A 118 -17.97 38.71 2.79
CA ILE A 118 -17.40 38.08 3.97
C ILE A 118 -16.28 38.97 4.52
N ASP A 119 -16.31 39.22 5.82
CA ASP A 119 -15.19 39.91 6.46
C ASP A 119 -14.05 38.94 6.80
N LEU A 120 -12.87 39.51 7.13
CA LEU A 120 -11.66 38.70 7.37
C LEU A 120 -11.80 37.78 8.58
N ASN A 121 -12.50 38.22 9.64
CA ASN A 121 -12.68 37.41 10.86
C ASN A 121 -13.61 36.25 10.59
N GLU A 122 -14.71 36.50 9.91
CA GLU A 122 -15.64 35.44 9.51
C GLU A 122 -14.98 34.43 8.59
N LEU A 123 -14.19 34.86 7.60
CA LEU A 123 -13.41 33.98 6.72
C LEU A 123 -12.43 33.11 7.52
N THR A 124 -11.71 33.73 8.47
CA THR A 124 -10.75 33.04 9.32
C THR A 124 -11.44 31.99 10.20
N ASN A 125 -12.58 32.33 10.78
CA ASN A 125 -13.36 31.38 11.59
C ASN A 125 -13.83 30.19 10.77
N LYS A 126 -14.37 30.39 9.58
CA LYS A 126 -14.82 29.30 8.69
C LYS A 126 -13.67 28.39 8.26
N ILE A 127 -12.50 28.96 7.96
CA ILE A 127 -11.30 28.15 7.64
C ILE A 127 -10.88 27.32 8.87
N THR A 128 -10.94 27.89 10.06
CA THR A 128 -10.58 27.20 11.31
C THR A 128 -11.57 26.08 11.63
N GLU A 129 -12.87 26.32 11.48
CA GLU A 129 -13.89 25.29 11.63
C GLU A 129 -13.68 24.13 10.65
N HIS A 130 -13.39 24.45 9.38
CA HIS A 130 -13.09 23.43 8.38
C HIS A 130 -11.82 22.64 8.73
N LYS A 131 -10.74 23.32 9.21
CA LYS A 131 -9.53 22.65 9.68
C LYS A 131 -9.85 21.65 10.79
N ASN A 132 -10.58 22.08 11.81
CA ASN A 132 -10.95 21.22 12.93
C ASN A 132 -11.78 20.01 12.49
N MET A 133 -12.72 20.22 11.57
CA MET A 133 -13.49 19.13 10.97
C MET A 133 -12.59 18.18 10.19
N PHE A 134 -11.68 18.69 9.36
CA PHE A 134 -10.73 17.88 8.60
C PHE A 134 -9.84 17.03 9.51
N LEU A 135 -9.27 17.63 10.56
CA LEU A 135 -8.42 16.91 11.52
C LEU A 135 -9.21 15.78 12.20
N LYS A 136 -10.45 16.03 12.59
CA LYS A 136 -11.31 15.03 13.24
C LYS A 136 -11.78 13.92 12.30
N THR A 137 -12.17 14.24 11.08
CA THR A 137 -12.79 13.26 10.16
C THR A 137 -11.78 12.52 9.30
N VAL A 138 -10.81 13.23 8.72
CA VAL A 138 -9.78 12.64 7.87
C VAL A 138 -8.56 12.25 8.69
N GLY A 139 -8.14 13.13 9.61
CA GLY A 139 -6.91 13.00 10.35
C GLY A 139 -6.89 11.80 11.27
N GLU A 140 -7.87 11.66 12.15
CA GLU A 140 -7.91 10.56 13.12
C GLU A 140 -7.88 9.19 12.45
N GLN A 141 -8.50 9.04 11.28
CA GLN A 141 -8.50 7.81 10.49
C GLN A 141 -7.15 7.49 9.84
N ARG A 142 -6.32 8.51 9.60
CA ARG A 142 -5.03 8.37 8.91
C ARG A 142 -3.85 8.14 9.84
N ILE A 143 -3.99 8.45 11.12
CA ILE A 143 -2.90 8.30 12.10
C ILE A 143 -2.46 6.83 12.17
N GLY A 144 -1.15 6.61 11.97
CA GLY A 144 -0.53 5.30 11.98
C GLY A 144 -0.59 4.55 10.65
N LEU A 145 -1.30 5.05 9.63
CA LEU A 145 -1.33 4.39 8.31
C LEU A 145 -0.01 4.58 7.57
N ILE A 146 0.33 3.56 6.78
CA ILE A 146 1.43 3.58 5.79
C ILE A 146 0.89 3.57 4.34
N GLY A 147 -0.41 3.70 4.18
CA GLY A 147 -1.10 3.63 2.90
C GLY A 147 -1.22 2.22 2.31
N PRO A 148 -1.69 2.11 1.06
CA PRO A 148 -1.89 0.84 0.38
C PRO A 148 -0.54 0.19 0.01
N MET A 149 0.11 -0.43 1.00
CA MET A 149 1.36 -1.17 0.89
C MET A 149 1.09 -2.68 0.84
N TYR A 150 2.13 -3.49 1.08
CA TYR A 150 2.13 -4.95 0.92
C TYR A 150 0.91 -5.67 1.48
N GLY A 151 0.53 -5.41 2.73
CA GLY A 151 -0.60 -6.06 3.37
C GLY A 151 -1.90 -5.82 2.60
N PHE A 152 -2.20 -4.56 2.31
CA PHE A 152 -3.36 -4.20 1.50
C PHE A 152 -3.30 -4.84 0.11
N LEU A 153 -2.17 -4.71 -0.60
CA LEU A 153 -2.03 -5.19 -1.98
C LEU A 153 -2.09 -6.71 -2.10
N TRP A 154 -1.61 -7.44 -1.09
CA TRP A 154 -1.65 -8.91 -1.11
C TRP A 154 -3.03 -9.48 -0.77
N ARG A 155 -3.82 -8.76 0.05
CA ARG A 155 -5.10 -9.24 0.56
C ARG A 155 -6.32 -8.54 -0.05
N ASN A 156 -6.15 -7.33 -0.55
CA ASN A 156 -7.22 -6.46 -1.04
C ASN A 156 -6.80 -5.72 -2.32
N ALA A 157 -6.09 -6.40 -3.23
CA ALA A 157 -5.72 -5.77 -4.49
C ALA A 157 -6.98 -5.36 -5.28
N PRO A 158 -7.00 -4.19 -5.94
CA PRO A 158 -8.14 -3.81 -6.77
C PRO A 158 -8.31 -4.81 -7.92
N GLY A 159 -9.51 -5.39 -8.01
CA GLY A 159 -9.86 -6.41 -8.98
C GLY A 159 -10.60 -5.90 -10.20
N THR A 160 -11.06 -4.66 -10.16
CA THR A 160 -11.86 -4.09 -11.25
C THR A 160 -10.99 -3.42 -12.29
N TYR A 161 -11.07 -3.91 -13.51
CA TYR A 161 -10.60 -3.19 -14.68
C TYR A 161 -11.72 -2.30 -15.20
N HIS A 162 -11.60 -0.98 -15.03
CA HIS A 162 -12.50 -0.04 -15.66
C HIS A 162 -12.15 0.05 -17.15
N ASN A 163 -12.98 -0.58 -17.99
CA ASN A 163 -12.94 -0.39 -19.42
C ASN A 163 -13.78 0.86 -19.76
N PRO A 164 -13.17 1.99 -20.14
CA PRO A 164 -13.91 3.21 -20.45
C PRO A 164 -14.84 3.07 -21.68
N PHE A 165 -14.72 1.97 -22.43
CA PHE A 165 -15.54 1.65 -23.59
C PHE A 165 -16.67 0.65 -23.27
N LYS A 166 -16.73 0.06 -22.09
CA LYS A 166 -17.85 -0.73 -21.62
C LYS A 166 -18.84 0.17 -20.89
N SER A 167 -20.10 0.13 -21.33
CA SER A 167 -21.20 0.79 -20.65
C SER A 167 -21.36 0.28 -19.22
N HIS A 168 -21.87 1.13 -18.33
CA HIS A 168 -22.08 0.97 -16.89
C HIS A 168 -22.81 -0.32 -16.41
N ARG A 169 -23.06 -1.29 -17.27
CA ARG A 169 -23.82 -2.52 -16.98
C ARG A 169 -23.21 -3.42 -15.90
N GLU A 170 -21.90 -3.31 -15.66
CA GLU A 170 -21.23 -4.12 -14.60
C GLU A 170 -21.55 -3.61 -13.18
N TYR A 171 -22.17 -2.42 -13.05
CA TYR A 171 -22.60 -1.85 -11.76
C TYR A 171 -24.03 -2.23 -11.40
N ASP A 172 -24.84 -2.62 -12.38
CA ASP A 172 -26.23 -3.02 -12.19
C ASP A 172 -26.35 -4.43 -11.57
N ASP A 173 -25.24 -5.19 -11.52
CA ASP A 173 -25.21 -6.54 -10.97
C ASP A 173 -24.98 -6.60 -9.44
N ILE A 174 -24.79 -5.46 -8.78
CA ILE A 174 -24.68 -5.43 -7.31
C ILE A 174 -26.10 -5.50 -6.74
N PRO A 175 -26.46 -6.54 -5.97
CA PRO A 175 -27.77 -6.64 -5.35
C PRO A 175 -28.10 -5.39 -4.54
N SER A 176 -29.28 -4.81 -4.76
CA SER A 176 -29.68 -3.54 -4.14
C SER A 176 -29.70 -3.59 -2.61
N ASP A 177 -29.98 -4.74 -2.02
CA ASP A 177 -29.94 -5.01 -0.58
C ASP A 177 -28.52 -4.98 0.01
N LYS A 178 -27.50 -5.24 -0.81
CA LYS A 178 -26.08 -5.12 -0.42
C LYS A 178 -25.51 -3.73 -0.69
N LEU A 179 -26.09 -2.98 -1.61
CA LEU A 179 -25.59 -1.68 -2.03
C LEU A 179 -25.61 -0.67 -0.88
N GLU A 180 -26.70 -0.60 -0.10
CA GLU A 180 -26.82 0.29 1.07
C GLU A 180 -25.79 -0.04 2.15
N TYR A 181 -25.64 -1.32 2.51
CA TYR A 181 -24.65 -1.77 3.48
C TYR A 181 -23.23 -1.38 3.08
N TYR A 182 -22.85 -1.61 1.83
CA TYR A 182 -21.52 -1.29 1.34
C TYR A 182 -21.30 0.21 1.14
N GLN A 183 -22.35 0.97 0.81
CA GLN A 183 -22.30 2.44 0.79
C GLN A 183 -22.02 3.01 2.18
N GLU A 184 -22.66 2.48 3.22
CA GLU A 184 -22.39 2.89 4.61
C GLU A 184 -20.97 2.55 5.05
N GLU A 185 -20.48 1.34 4.74
CA GLU A 185 -19.10 0.92 5.03
C GLU A 185 -18.09 1.78 4.29
N TYR A 186 -18.32 2.06 3.01
CA TYR A 186 -17.47 2.95 2.21
C TYR A 186 -17.44 4.37 2.79
N LEU A 187 -18.59 4.92 3.18
CA LEU A 187 -18.69 6.26 3.77
C LEU A 187 -18.04 6.36 5.15
N LYS A 188 -17.99 5.26 5.92
CA LYS A 188 -17.26 5.20 7.19
C LYS A 188 -15.75 5.24 6.99
N THR A 189 -15.23 4.75 5.87
CA THR A 189 -13.80 4.62 5.58
C THR A 189 -13.26 5.70 4.63
N HIS A 190 -14.12 6.40 3.90
CA HIS A 190 -13.76 7.40 2.90
C HIS A 190 -14.51 8.70 3.16
N ASN A 191 -13.81 9.83 3.03
CA ASN A 191 -14.41 11.16 3.29
C ASN A 191 -15.51 11.46 2.25
N PRO A 192 -16.78 11.59 2.67
CA PRO A 192 -17.88 11.93 1.77
C PRO A 192 -17.78 13.33 1.15
N ASN A 193 -16.94 14.20 1.72
CA ASN A 193 -16.70 15.57 1.28
C ASN A 193 -15.47 15.73 0.39
N SER A 194 -14.83 14.63 -0.02
CA SER A 194 -13.84 14.73 -1.11
C SER A 194 -14.55 15.17 -2.38
N LEU A 195 -13.90 16.00 -3.20
CA LEU A 195 -14.44 16.45 -4.50
C LEU A 195 -14.91 15.28 -5.38
N LEU A 196 -14.26 14.12 -5.24
CA LEU A 196 -14.62 12.86 -5.89
C LEU A 196 -15.79 12.14 -5.20
N GLY A 197 -16.05 12.40 -3.92
CA GLY A 197 -17.16 11.81 -3.17
C GLY A 197 -18.51 12.51 -3.39
N ALA A 198 -18.54 13.66 -4.05
CA ALA A 198 -19.77 14.41 -4.32
C ALA A 198 -20.52 13.91 -5.58
N ASP A 199 -19.82 13.25 -6.51
CA ASP A 199 -20.41 12.71 -7.74
C ASP A 199 -21.03 11.31 -7.48
N PRO A 200 -22.36 11.13 -7.66
CA PRO A 200 -23.01 9.83 -7.47
C PRO A 200 -22.47 8.71 -8.38
N GLU A 201 -22.06 9.02 -9.61
CA GLU A 201 -21.50 8.05 -10.54
C GLU A 201 -20.09 7.62 -10.11
N PHE A 202 -19.29 8.58 -9.61
CA PHE A 202 -17.99 8.26 -9.05
C PHE A 202 -18.11 7.43 -7.77
N ARG A 203 -19.12 7.68 -6.93
CA ARG A 203 -19.39 6.86 -5.74
C ARG A 203 -19.71 5.41 -6.10
N LYS A 204 -20.55 5.18 -7.11
CA LYS A 204 -20.84 3.83 -7.62
C LYS A 204 -19.56 3.14 -8.13
N PHE A 205 -18.75 3.86 -8.90
CA PHE A 205 -17.47 3.36 -9.40
C PHE A 205 -16.50 3.00 -8.27
N ALA A 206 -16.32 3.90 -7.32
CA ALA A 206 -15.42 3.67 -6.18
C ALA A 206 -15.91 2.49 -5.32
N LEU A 207 -17.21 2.35 -5.14
CA LEU A 207 -17.84 1.25 -4.42
C LEU A 207 -17.64 -0.08 -5.16
N ALA A 208 -17.89 -0.13 -6.46
CA ALA A 208 -17.68 -1.33 -7.27
C ALA A 208 -16.19 -1.75 -7.28
N SER A 209 -15.29 -0.78 -7.35
CA SER A 209 -13.84 -1.01 -7.24
C SER A 209 -13.44 -1.56 -5.86
N TYR A 210 -14.06 -1.07 -4.79
CA TYR A 210 -13.85 -1.56 -3.42
C TYR A 210 -14.39 -2.98 -3.22
N LEU A 211 -15.56 -3.29 -3.79
CA LEU A 211 -16.19 -4.59 -3.68
C LEU A 211 -15.54 -5.69 -4.51
N SER A 212 -14.82 -5.33 -5.56
CA SER A 212 -14.10 -6.27 -6.42
C SER A 212 -12.63 -6.40 -6.07
N THR A 213 -12.30 -6.43 -4.78
CA THR A 213 -10.94 -6.69 -4.33
C THR A 213 -10.56 -8.17 -4.52
N ILE A 214 -9.29 -8.39 -4.88
CA ILE A 214 -8.71 -9.72 -5.01
C ILE A 214 -7.80 -9.99 -3.82
N ASP A 215 -8.10 -11.05 -3.07
CA ASP A 215 -7.19 -11.61 -2.08
C ASP A 215 -6.16 -12.51 -2.77
N GLN A 216 -5.06 -11.90 -3.24
CA GLN A 216 -4.03 -12.61 -4.01
C GLN A 216 -3.40 -13.77 -3.24
N LEU A 217 -3.25 -13.66 -1.90
CA LEU A 217 -2.70 -14.74 -1.09
C LEU A 217 -3.66 -15.91 -0.97
N ASN A 218 -4.96 -15.63 -0.80
CA ASN A 218 -5.96 -16.69 -0.78
C ASN A 218 -6.05 -17.38 -2.14
N GLU A 219 -6.09 -16.62 -3.23
CA GLU A 219 -6.09 -17.15 -4.59
C GLU A 219 -4.86 -18.02 -4.87
N LEU A 220 -3.68 -17.59 -4.40
CA LEU A 220 -2.46 -18.41 -4.50
C LEU A 220 -2.63 -19.77 -3.80
N VAL A 221 -3.15 -19.78 -2.56
CA VAL A 221 -3.34 -21.02 -1.79
C VAL A 221 -4.39 -21.93 -2.43
N VAL A 222 -5.50 -21.37 -2.89
CA VAL A 222 -6.57 -22.11 -3.59
C VAL A 222 -6.03 -22.72 -4.87
N ASN A 223 -5.30 -21.95 -5.68
CA ASN A 223 -4.74 -22.44 -6.94
C ASN A 223 -3.62 -23.47 -6.72
N LEU A 224 -2.77 -23.30 -5.71
CA LEU A 224 -1.78 -24.34 -5.32
C LEU A 224 -2.43 -25.68 -5.00
N LYS A 225 -3.60 -25.69 -4.35
CA LYS A 225 -4.33 -26.92 -4.03
C LYS A 225 -5.01 -27.53 -5.25
N LYS A 226 -5.54 -26.68 -6.15
CA LYS A 226 -6.33 -27.12 -7.31
C LYS A 226 -5.44 -27.55 -8.48
N ASP A 227 -4.41 -26.79 -8.79
CA ASP A 227 -3.48 -27.00 -9.89
C ASP A 227 -2.06 -26.57 -9.45
N PRO A 228 -1.32 -27.43 -8.74
CA PRO A 228 0.00 -27.11 -8.22
C PRO A 228 1.03 -26.79 -9.31
N TYR A 229 0.81 -27.23 -10.55
CA TYR A 229 1.72 -26.97 -11.68
C TYR A 229 1.36 -25.74 -12.49
N SER A 230 0.37 -24.97 -12.06
CA SER A 230 -0.02 -23.73 -12.73
C SER A 230 1.13 -22.72 -12.79
N SER A 231 1.30 -22.08 -13.94
CA SER A 231 2.23 -20.95 -14.10
C SER A 231 1.68 -19.62 -13.52
N ARG A 232 0.42 -19.62 -13.03
CA ARG A 232 -0.29 -18.43 -12.51
C ARG A 232 -0.19 -18.27 -10.99
N LEU A 233 0.71 -18.98 -10.35
CA LEU A 233 0.94 -18.92 -8.90
C LEU A 233 1.78 -17.70 -8.54
N VAL A 234 1.16 -16.54 -8.58
CA VAL A 234 1.83 -15.22 -8.49
C VAL A 234 1.08 -14.31 -7.53
N VAL A 235 1.84 -13.55 -6.72
CA VAL A 235 1.35 -12.44 -5.89
C VAL A 235 2.21 -11.20 -6.17
N THR A 236 1.59 -10.06 -6.44
CA THR A 236 2.31 -8.84 -6.76
C THR A 236 1.92 -7.65 -5.89
N ALA A 237 2.88 -6.79 -5.58
CA ALA A 237 2.66 -5.47 -4.99
C ALA A 237 2.79 -4.33 -6.03
N LEU A 238 2.94 -4.67 -7.31
CA LEU A 238 3.08 -3.69 -8.39
C LEU A 238 1.71 -3.27 -8.91
N VAL A 239 1.06 -2.36 -8.19
CA VAL A 239 -0.22 -1.75 -8.58
C VAL A 239 0.02 -0.26 -8.80
N PRO A 240 0.20 0.21 -10.05
CA PRO A 240 0.67 1.57 -10.37
C PRO A 240 -0.15 2.69 -9.74
N GLN A 241 -1.45 2.50 -9.62
CA GLN A 241 -2.33 3.51 -9.01
C GLN A 241 -1.98 3.84 -7.55
N PHE A 242 -1.28 2.95 -6.84
CA PHE A 242 -0.88 3.14 -5.45
C PHE A 242 0.61 3.47 -5.28
N PHE A 243 1.35 3.64 -6.35
CA PHE A 243 2.75 4.02 -6.23
C PHE A 243 2.90 5.39 -5.57
N SER A 244 3.90 5.53 -4.70
CA SER A 244 4.27 6.82 -4.16
C SER A 244 4.69 7.78 -5.28
N ILE A 245 4.24 9.03 -5.17
CA ILE A 245 4.53 10.08 -6.15
C ILE A 245 5.91 10.67 -5.80
N PRO A 246 6.84 10.71 -6.75
CA PRO A 246 8.14 11.34 -6.53
C PRO A 246 8.01 12.82 -6.15
N GLY A 247 8.85 13.27 -5.21
CA GLY A 247 8.85 14.67 -4.75
C GLY A 247 7.92 14.96 -3.57
N PHE A 248 7.05 14.02 -3.19
CA PHE A 248 6.21 14.13 -2.00
C PHE A 248 6.82 13.35 -0.84
N LEU A 249 6.57 13.81 0.38
CA LEU A 249 6.95 13.06 1.59
C LEU A 249 6.15 11.75 1.68
N PRO A 250 6.68 10.72 2.37
CA PRO A 250 5.96 9.46 2.57
C PRO A 250 4.54 9.66 3.14
N GLN A 251 4.39 10.52 4.13
CA GLN A 251 3.12 10.81 4.78
C GLN A 251 2.16 11.59 3.85
N GLU A 252 2.68 12.52 3.05
CA GLU A 252 1.88 13.20 2.02
C GLU A 252 1.32 12.21 0.98
N ASN A 253 2.12 11.22 0.58
CA ASN A 253 1.63 10.15 -0.29
C ASN A 253 0.48 9.38 0.34
N VAL A 254 0.58 9.03 1.63
CA VAL A 254 -0.50 8.35 2.35
C VAL A 254 -1.76 9.21 2.45
N MET A 255 -1.61 10.52 2.65
CA MET A 255 -2.73 11.45 2.64
C MET A 255 -3.44 11.54 1.29
N MET A 256 -2.75 11.18 0.20
CA MET A 256 -3.27 11.10 -1.18
C MET A 256 -3.65 9.67 -1.61
N ASP A 257 -3.90 8.75 -0.67
CA ASP A 257 -4.23 7.34 -0.92
C ASP A 257 -3.18 6.58 -1.73
N LYS A 258 -1.90 6.96 -1.56
CA LYS A 258 -0.75 6.24 -2.13
C LYS A 258 0.00 5.49 -1.04
N GLY A 259 0.82 4.53 -1.42
CA GLY A 259 1.78 3.92 -0.51
C GLY A 259 2.82 4.93 -0.03
N CYS A 260 3.23 4.86 1.22
CA CYS A 260 4.28 5.73 1.77
C CYS A 260 5.60 5.59 1.00
N LEU A 261 5.87 4.42 0.44
CA LEU A 261 7.06 4.10 -0.34
C LEU A 261 6.69 3.36 -1.63
N TYR A 262 7.57 3.43 -2.61
CA TYR A 262 7.48 2.54 -3.77
C TYR A 262 7.80 1.11 -3.33
N PRO A 263 7.00 0.08 -3.72
CA PRO A 263 7.20 -1.29 -3.26
C PRO A 263 8.60 -1.83 -3.60
N CYS A 264 9.29 -2.36 -2.59
CA CYS A 264 10.57 -3.05 -2.76
C CYS A 264 10.38 -4.54 -3.05
N HIS A 265 9.48 -5.21 -2.33
CA HIS A 265 9.09 -6.60 -2.57
C HIS A 265 8.02 -6.64 -3.64
N MET A 266 8.45 -6.75 -4.89
CA MET A 266 7.59 -6.51 -6.05
C MET A 266 6.69 -7.69 -6.41
N LEU A 267 7.25 -8.90 -6.39
CA LEU A 267 6.60 -10.08 -6.95
C LEU A 267 7.05 -11.34 -6.20
N TYR A 268 6.09 -12.17 -5.84
CA TYR A 268 6.31 -13.55 -5.42
C TYR A 268 5.76 -14.49 -6.49
N GLN A 269 6.53 -15.49 -6.89
CA GLN A 269 6.12 -16.53 -7.81
C GLN A 269 6.42 -17.88 -7.18
N CYS A 270 5.40 -18.73 -7.08
CA CYS A 270 5.54 -20.12 -6.67
C CYS A 270 5.76 -21.03 -7.87
N PHE A 271 6.52 -22.07 -7.65
CA PHE A 271 6.74 -23.16 -8.60
C PHE A 271 6.77 -24.46 -7.84
N VAL A 272 6.00 -25.42 -8.32
CA VAL A 272 5.97 -26.78 -7.77
C VAL A 272 6.66 -27.74 -8.72
N SER A 273 7.66 -28.44 -8.22
CA SER A 273 8.29 -29.54 -8.96
C SER A 273 7.67 -30.88 -8.60
N PRO A 274 7.65 -31.82 -9.53
CA PRO A 274 7.18 -33.21 -9.27
C PRO A 274 7.89 -33.84 -8.09
N ALA A 275 7.23 -34.83 -7.48
CA ALA A 275 7.83 -35.66 -6.46
C ALA A 275 9.07 -36.38 -7.02
N LYS A 276 10.11 -36.47 -6.22
CA LYS A 276 11.18 -37.44 -6.48
C LYS A 276 10.68 -38.83 -6.12
N GLU A 277 11.13 -39.84 -6.85
CA GLU A 277 10.69 -41.26 -6.65
C GLU A 277 10.85 -41.73 -5.20
N GLU A 278 11.81 -41.15 -4.45
CA GLU A 278 12.17 -41.58 -3.10
C GLU A 278 11.18 -41.18 -2.00
N ASP A 279 10.47 -40.07 -2.11
CA ASP A 279 9.62 -39.54 -1.03
C ASP A 279 8.17 -39.25 -1.40
N GLY A 280 7.83 -39.27 -2.68
CA GLY A 280 6.49 -39.00 -3.19
C GLY A 280 5.97 -37.58 -2.94
N LYS A 281 6.81 -36.66 -2.41
CA LYS A 281 6.39 -35.33 -2.01
C LYS A 281 6.64 -34.29 -3.10
N LEU A 282 5.64 -33.45 -3.36
CA LEU A 282 5.80 -32.26 -4.17
C LEU A 282 6.72 -31.27 -3.46
N ARG A 283 7.52 -30.54 -4.22
CA ARG A 283 8.45 -29.54 -3.70
C ARG A 283 8.04 -28.16 -4.16
N LEU A 284 7.74 -27.27 -3.21
CA LEU A 284 7.39 -25.88 -3.46
C LEU A 284 8.67 -25.02 -3.46
N SER A 285 8.85 -24.26 -4.51
CA SER A 285 9.86 -23.21 -4.60
C SER A 285 9.18 -21.83 -4.66
N LEU A 286 9.77 -20.85 -3.99
CA LEU A 286 9.32 -19.46 -4.01
C LEU A 286 10.42 -18.57 -4.58
N LYS A 287 10.09 -17.80 -5.62
CA LYS A 287 10.94 -16.74 -6.12
C LYS A 287 10.38 -15.39 -5.64
N MET A 288 11.19 -14.63 -4.93
CA MET A 288 10.89 -13.22 -4.61
C MET A 288 11.70 -12.30 -5.51
N THR A 289 11.05 -11.35 -6.14
CA THR A 289 11.68 -10.28 -6.91
C THR A 289 11.67 -9.00 -6.09
N GLN A 290 12.86 -8.46 -5.84
CA GLN A 290 13.07 -7.24 -5.08
C GLN A 290 13.81 -6.22 -5.94
N ARG A 291 13.42 -4.91 -5.82
CA ARG A 291 14.13 -3.83 -6.50
C ARG A 291 15.24 -3.26 -5.61
#